data_fdcaf45f52d57573aadb3616abfda6c8
#
_entry.id   fdcaf45f52d57573aadb3616abfda6c8
#
_cell.length_a   1.000
_cell.length_b   1.000
_cell.length_c   1.000
_cell.angle_alpha   90.00
_cell.angle_beta   90.00
_cell.angle_gamma   90.00
#
_symmetry.space_group_name_H-M   'P 1'
#
loop_
_entity.id
_entity.type
_entity.pdbx_description
1 polymer ?
#
loop_
_entity_poly.entity_id
_entity_poly.type
_entity_poly.pdbx_seq_one_letter_code
_entity_poly.pdbx_strand_id
1 'polypeptide(L)'
;MFYDTVGTVAYRTAAELNAAMGRVYNYMFLAVAVSMIVSLAVAASPAAMAIFFGPITKWITMFAPLVFVFVVPMAINSGINRESAIALLLAFAGVMGLSLSAFMAVFTGMSVFTAFLGASVLFGTMSVYGYFTKRSLDSFGKYLMIGLIAIIIASVVNIFIGSSMASMVISAIAIVLFLGLTAYDTQRIREELGYDSDHRSEV
;
A
#
# COMPACT_ATOMS: atom_id res chain seq x y z
N MET A 1 3.51 -18.27 48.36
CA MET A 1 2.23 -17.93 47.74
C MET A 1 2.47 -16.77 46.78
N PHE A 2 3.14 -17.10 45.66
CA PHE A 2 3.54 -16.17 44.60
C PHE A 2 3.48 -16.92 43.27
N TYR A 3 2.30 -17.13 42.76
CA TYR A 3 2.05 -17.56 41.38
C TYR A 3 0.70 -16.99 41.00
N ASP A 4 0.66 -15.92 40.21
CA ASP A 4 -0.37 -15.58 39.27
C ASP A 4 -0.11 -14.17 38.72
N THR A 5 0.92 -14.07 37.87
CA THR A 5 1.00 -12.99 36.88
C THR A 5 1.66 -13.55 35.63
N VAL A 6 1.12 -14.64 35.11
CA VAL A 6 1.25 -14.94 33.69
C VAL A 6 0.26 -14.01 33.02
N GLY A 7 0.76 -12.89 32.47
CA GLY A 7 -0.04 -11.99 31.68
C GLY A 7 -0.72 -12.79 30.57
N THR A 8 -1.98 -13.08 30.74
CA THR A 8 -2.81 -13.68 29.70
C THR A 8 -2.85 -12.65 28.56
N VAL A 9 -2.15 -12.95 27.47
CA VAL A 9 -2.30 -12.17 26.24
C VAL A 9 -3.76 -12.28 25.86
N ALA A 10 -4.51 -11.19 26.03
CA ALA A 10 -5.91 -11.16 25.65
C ALA A 10 -6.00 -11.12 24.14
N TYR A 11 -6.57 -12.15 23.56
CA TYR A 11 -6.88 -12.20 22.13
C TYR A 11 -8.24 -11.59 21.87
N ARG A 12 -8.35 -10.76 20.83
CA ARG A 12 -9.64 -10.26 20.38
C ARG A 12 -10.56 -11.41 19.97
N THR A 13 -11.82 -11.26 20.27
CA THR A 13 -12.85 -12.19 19.76
C THR A 13 -12.89 -12.12 18.21
N ALA A 14 -13.38 -13.16 17.59
CA ALA A 14 -13.53 -13.21 16.11
C ALA A 14 -14.39 -12.03 15.59
N ALA A 15 -15.41 -11.61 16.35
CA ALA A 15 -16.25 -10.48 15.99
C ALA A 15 -15.48 -9.14 16.06
N GLU A 16 -14.68 -8.92 17.09
CA GLU A 16 -13.85 -7.72 17.24
C GLU A 16 -12.75 -7.65 16.18
N LEU A 17 -12.11 -8.79 15.88
CA LEU A 17 -11.12 -8.89 14.83
C LEU A 17 -11.73 -8.55 13.46
N ASN A 18 -12.90 -9.12 13.12
CA ASN A 18 -13.58 -8.83 11.88
C ASN A 18 -13.99 -7.34 11.78
N ALA A 19 -14.43 -6.74 12.88
CA ALA A 19 -14.76 -5.32 12.94
C ALA A 19 -13.50 -4.44 12.76
N ALA A 20 -12.36 -4.84 13.33
CA ALA A 20 -11.09 -4.13 13.17
C ALA A 20 -10.59 -4.23 11.72
N MET A 21 -10.61 -5.41 11.13
CA MET A 21 -10.27 -5.62 9.71
C MET A 21 -11.18 -4.80 8.81
N GLY A 22 -12.49 -4.78 9.07
CA GLY A 22 -13.44 -3.96 8.32
C GLY A 22 -13.09 -2.47 8.34
N ARG A 23 -12.63 -1.93 9.47
CA ARG A 23 -12.15 -0.54 9.56
C ARG A 23 -10.91 -0.31 8.70
N VAL A 24 -9.95 -1.22 8.72
CA VAL A 24 -8.74 -1.12 7.87
C VAL A 24 -9.13 -1.07 6.39
N TYR A 25 -9.97 -2.00 5.93
CA TYR A 25 -10.42 -2.02 4.54
C TYR A 25 -11.22 -0.76 4.16
N ASN A 26 -12.04 -0.22 5.07
CA ASN A 26 -12.75 1.04 4.82
C ASN A 26 -11.79 2.21 4.62
N TYR A 27 -10.74 2.33 5.43
CA TYR A 27 -9.73 3.37 5.25
C TYR A 27 -8.92 3.18 3.97
N MET A 28 -8.57 1.94 3.63
CA MET A 28 -7.91 1.63 2.35
C MET A 28 -8.79 2.00 1.16
N PHE A 29 -10.07 1.63 1.21
CA PHE A 29 -11.03 2.00 0.17
C PHE A 29 -11.16 3.52 0.02
N LEU A 30 -11.29 4.25 1.14
CA LEU A 30 -11.35 5.71 1.14
C LEU A 30 -10.08 6.32 0.52
N ALA A 31 -8.91 5.83 0.89
CA ALA A 31 -7.64 6.31 0.35
C ALA A 31 -7.57 6.08 -1.18
N VAL A 32 -7.95 4.89 -1.65
CA VAL A 32 -7.99 4.60 -3.09
C VAL A 32 -9.00 5.48 -3.81
N ALA A 33 -10.19 5.70 -3.24
CA ALA A 33 -11.20 6.58 -3.81
C ALA A 33 -10.70 8.03 -3.93
N VAL A 34 -10.03 8.55 -2.90
CA VAL A 34 -9.39 9.88 -2.94
C VAL A 34 -8.34 9.94 -4.05
N SER A 35 -7.46 8.94 -4.14
CA SER A 35 -6.44 8.87 -5.20
C SER A 35 -7.06 8.86 -6.59
N MET A 36 -8.14 8.13 -6.78
CA MET A 36 -8.87 8.07 -8.06
C MET A 36 -9.49 9.43 -8.40
N ILE A 37 -10.19 10.07 -7.46
CA ILE A 37 -10.84 11.38 -7.68
C ILE A 37 -9.78 12.43 -8.06
N VAL A 38 -8.67 12.51 -7.31
CA VAL A 38 -7.59 13.43 -7.58
C VAL A 38 -6.95 13.16 -8.95
N SER A 39 -6.69 11.89 -9.27
CA SER A 39 -6.11 11.49 -10.55
C SER A 39 -6.99 11.91 -11.73
N LEU A 40 -8.28 11.66 -11.66
CA LEU A 40 -9.23 12.04 -12.71
C LEU A 40 -9.37 13.56 -12.81
N ALA A 41 -9.48 14.27 -11.68
CA ALA A 41 -9.63 15.72 -11.67
C ALA A 41 -8.41 16.43 -12.28
N VAL A 42 -7.20 15.96 -11.96
CA VAL A 42 -5.96 16.53 -12.52
C VAL A 42 -5.82 16.18 -14.00
N ALA A 43 -6.07 14.92 -14.40
CA ALA A 43 -5.98 14.49 -15.78
C ALA A 43 -7.01 15.20 -16.70
N ALA A 44 -8.20 15.54 -16.17
CA ALA A 44 -9.22 16.28 -16.90
C ALA A 44 -8.92 17.78 -17.07
N SER A 45 -7.93 18.32 -16.33
CA SER A 45 -7.60 19.75 -16.36
C SER A 45 -6.25 20.00 -17.03
N PRO A 46 -6.20 20.55 -18.27
CA PRO A 46 -4.94 20.89 -18.94
C PRO A 46 -4.08 21.86 -18.12
N ALA A 47 -4.70 22.79 -17.39
CA ALA A 47 -3.99 23.72 -16.53
C ALA A 47 -3.31 23.02 -15.36
N ALA A 48 -4.00 22.10 -14.69
CA ALA A 48 -3.43 21.28 -13.62
C ALA A 48 -2.29 20.40 -14.15
N MET A 49 -2.47 19.76 -15.30
CA MET A 49 -1.43 18.97 -15.95
C MET A 49 -0.18 19.81 -16.25
N ALA A 50 -0.34 21.04 -16.76
CA ALA A 50 0.78 21.93 -17.03
C ALA A 50 1.54 22.34 -15.76
N ILE A 51 0.84 22.51 -14.64
CA ILE A 51 1.44 22.86 -13.33
C ILE A 51 2.20 21.66 -12.76
N PHE A 52 1.55 20.50 -12.66
CA PHE A 52 2.11 19.33 -11.96
C PHE A 52 3.10 18.53 -12.82
N PHE A 53 2.99 18.59 -14.15
CA PHE A 53 3.85 17.84 -15.08
C PHE A 53 4.67 18.73 -16.00
N GLY A 54 4.94 19.97 -15.59
CA GLY A 54 5.92 20.86 -16.22
C GLY A 54 7.34 20.25 -16.18
N PRO A 55 8.33 20.92 -16.81
CA PRO A 55 9.68 20.36 -17.00
C PRO A 55 10.37 19.91 -15.72
N ILE A 56 10.16 20.65 -14.62
CA ILE A 56 10.76 20.37 -13.29
C ILE A 56 9.74 19.70 -12.37
N THR A 57 8.49 20.19 -12.34
CA THR A 57 7.46 19.75 -11.40
C THR A 57 7.07 18.28 -11.58
N LYS A 58 7.18 17.73 -12.80
CA LYS A 58 6.92 16.30 -13.05
C LYS A 58 7.75 15.38 -12.16
N TRP A 59 9.02 15.70 -11.93
CA TRP A 59 9.89 14.90 -11.09
C TRP A 59 9.45 14.95 -9.63
N ILE A 60 9.08 16.14 -9.14
CA ILE A 60 8.55 16.31 -7.79
C ILE A 60 7.26 15.50 -7.64
N THR A 61 6.33 15.64 -8.57
CA THR A 61 5.04 14.93 -8.53
C THR A 61 5.22 13.41 -8.59
N MET A 62 6.13 12.90 -9.43
CA MET A 62 6.38 11.47 -9.56
C MET A 62 7.05 10.85 -8.32
N PHE A 63 7.96 11.59 -7.68
CA PHE A 63 8.71 11.08 -6.52
C PHE A 63 8.09 11.46 -5.18
N ALA A 64 7.13 12.37 -5.14
CA ALA A 64 6.46 12.79 -3.90
C ALA A 64 5.87 11.60 -3.09
N PRO A 65 5.23 10.57 -3.69
CA PRO A 65 4.75 9.43 -2.92
C PRO A 65 5.85 8.69 -2.16
N LEU A 66 7.09 8.64 -2.70
CA LEU A 66 8.20 7.97 -2.02
C LEU A 66 8.59 8.68 -0.71
N VAL A 67 8.44 10.00 -0.66
CA VAL A 67 8.67 10.77 0.58
C VAL A 67 7.69 10.31 1.66
N PHE A 68 6.42 10.09 1.29
CA PHE A 68 5.40 9.64 2.23
C PHE A 68 5.66 8.22 2.76
N VAL A 69 6.29 7.33 1.98
CA VAL A 69 6.68 5.99 2.45
C VAL A 69 7.61 6.06 3.66
N PHE A 70 8.42 7.10 3.76
CA PHE A 70 9.30 7.33 4.92
C PHE A 70 8.63 8.19 6.00
N VAL A 71 7.89 9.22 5.62
CA VAL A 71 7.25 10.16 6.55
C VAL A 71 6.15 9.49 7.36
N VAL A 72 5.32 8.64 6.73
CA VAL A 72 4.18 7.99 7.42
C VAL A 72 4.63 7.12 8.59
N PRO A 73 5.58 6.17 8.45
CA PRO A 73 6.07 5.38 9.57
C PRO A 73 6.73 6.23 10.66
N MET A 74 7.51 7.25 10.27
CA MET A 74 8.14 8.16 11.23
C MET A 74 7.10 8.92 12.07
N ALA A 75 6.05 9.42 11.43
CA ALA A 75 4.97 10.13 12.10
C ALA A 75 4.20 9.21 13.05
N ILE A 76 3.88 8.00 12.62
CA ILE A 76 3.19 7.00 13.47
C ILE A 76 4.05 6.64 14.67
N ASN A 77 5.35 6.41 14.48
CA ASN A 77 6.28 6.07 15.57
C ASN A 77 6.48 7.22 16.56
N SER A 78 6.24 8.48 16.16
CA SER A 78 6.28 9.63 17.06
C SER A 78 4.99 9.83 17.88
N GLY A 79 4.02 8.91 17.79
CA GLY A 79 2.84 8.90 18.64
C GLY A 79 1.77 9.92 18.24
N ILE A 80 1.61 10.19 16.94
CA ILE A 80 0.55 11.08 16.44
C ILE A 80 -0.83 10.53 16.83
N ASN A 81 -1.79 11.43 17.07
CA ASN A 81 -3.15 11.04 17.33
C ASN A 81 -3.82 10.43 16.08
N ARG A 82 -4.95 9.74 16.28
CA ARG A 82 -5.70 9.05 15.23
C ARG A 82 -6.13 9.99 14.11
N GLU A 83 -6.54 11.21 14.43
CA GLU A 83 -7.01 12.18 13.42
C GLU A 83 -5.88 12.61 12.51
N SER A 84 -4.69 12.88 13.08
CA SER A 84 -3.49 13.19 12.31
C SER A 84 -3.04 12.03 11.43
N ALA A 85 -3.17 10.79 11.91
CA ALA A 85 -2.85 9.60 11.11
C ALA A 85 -3.80 9.46 9.92
N ILE A 86 -5.10 9.70 10.10
CA ILE A 86 -6.09 9.70 9.01
C ILE A 86 -5.80 10.83 8.01
N ALA A 87 -5.53 12.04 8.51
CA ALA A 87 -5.18 13.18 7.64
C ALA A 87 -3.92 12.87 6.80
N LEU A 88 -2.91 12.27 7.40
CA LEU A 88 -1.68 11.84 6.72
C LEU A 88 -1.95 10.79 5.66
N LEU A 89 -2.83 9.81 5.93
CA LEU A 89 -3.27 8.81 4.96
C LEU A 89 -3.97 9.47 3.75
N LEU A 90 -4.87 10.42 4.01
CA LEU A 90 -5.58 11.12 2.94
C LEU A 90 -4.64 12.04 2.14
N ALA A 91 -3.68 12.69 2.79
CA ALA A 91 -2.65 13.47 2.12
C ALA A 91 -1.79 12.57 1.21
N PHE A 92 -1.35 11.40 1.71
CA PHE A 92 -0.67 10.40 0.90
C PHE A 92 -1.51 9.95 -0.29
N ALA A 93 -2.79 9.65 -0.07
CA ALA A 93 -3.71 9.26 -1.14
C ALA A 93 -3.86 10.37 -2.20
N GLY A 94 -3.93 11.64 -1.79
CA GLY A 94 -3.95 12.78 -2.70
C GLY A 94 -2.68 12.87 -3.55
N VAL A 95 -1.52 12.74 -2.93
CA VAL A 95 -0.22 12.76 -3.63
C VAL A 95 -0.08 11.56 -4.58
N MET A 96 -0.53 10.37 -4.17
CA MET A 96 -0.62 9.21 -5.07
C MET A 96 -1.51 9.49 -6.27
N GLY A 97 -2.68 10.10 -6.05
CA GLY A 97 -3.59 10.49 -7.13
C GLY A 97 -2.95 11.48 -8.11
N LEU A 98 -2.20 12.47 -7.60
CA LEU A 98 -1.42 13.39 -8.43
C LEU A 98 -0.42 12.64 -9.31
N SER A 99 0.35 11.72 -8.75
CA SER A 99 1.32 10.92 -9.52
C SER A 99 0.65 10.03 -10.56
N LEU A 100 -0.49 9.41 -10.20
CA LEU A 100 -1.24 8.54 -11.10
C LEU A 100 -1.92 9.28 -12.24
N SER A 101 -2.16 10.60 -12.13
CA SER A 101 -2.81 11.37 -13.19
C SER A 101 -2.02 11.39 -14.50
N ALA A 102 -0.68 11.22 -14.44
CA ALA A 102 0.16 11.06 -15.64
C ALA A 102 -0.25 9.83 -16.47
N PHE A 103 -0.60 8.72 -15.82
CA PHE A 103 -1.04 7.51 -16.51
C PHE A 103 -2.40 7.71 -17.19
N MET A 104 -3.31 8.43 -16.52
CA MET A 104 -4.61 8.78 -17.10
C MET A 104 -4.51 9.67 -18.34
N ALA A 105 -3.46 10.49 -18.43
CA ALA A 105 -3.21 11.35 -19.59
C ALA A 105 -2.57 10.60 -20.77
N VAL A 106 -1.80 9.53 -20.50
CA VAL A 106 -1.04 8.79 -21.53
C VAL A 106 -1.81 7.58 -22.04
N PHE A 107 -2.52 6.88 -21.17
CA PHE A 107 -3.23 5.65 -21.52
C PHE A 107 -4.72 5.91 -21.75
N THR A 108 -5.33 5.09 -22.61
CA THR A 108 -6.79 5.17 -22.82
C THR A 108 -7.53 4.76 -21.55
N GLY A 109 -8.67 5.38 -21.30
CA GLY A 109 -9.51 5.04 -20.12
C GLY A 109 -9.86 3.55 -20.05
N MET A 110 -10.07 2.89 -21.19
CA MET A 110 -10.35 1.45 -21.25
C MET A 110 -9.13 0.62 -20.83
N SER A 111 -7.93 1.00 -21.24
CA SER A 111 -6.69 0.30 -20.82
C SER A 111 -6.46 0.42 -19.32
N VAL A 112 -6.67 1.61 -18.77
CA VAL A 112 -6.56 1.86 -17.32
C VAL A 112 -7.62 1.07 -16.57
N PHE A 113 -8.87 1.09 -17.01
CA PHE A 113 -9.96 0.34 -16.38
C PHE A 113 -9.67 -1.17 -16.36
N THR A 114 -9.23 -1.75 -17.49
CA THR A 114 -8.91 -3.17 -17.59
C THR A 114 -7.74 -3.56 -16.67
N ALA A 115 -6.71 -2.71 -16.59
CA ALA A 115 -5.58 -2.93 -15.67
C ALA A 115 -6.03 -2.90 -14.21
N PHE A 116 -6.87 -1.91 -13.83
CA PHE A 116 -7.42 -1.82 -12.48
C PHE A 116 -8.32 -3.01 -12.12
N LEU A 117 -9.17 -3.44 -13.03
CA LEU A 117 -10.04 -4.60 -12.82
C LEU A 117 -9.20 -5.86 -12.62
N GLY A 118 -8.23 -6.10 -13.49
CA GLY A 118 -7.30 -7.24 -13.37
C GLY A 118 -6.53 -7.22 -12.06
N ALA A 119 -5.96 -6.08 -11.70
CA ALA A 119 -5.27 -5.90 -10.42
C ALA A 119 -6.22 -6.16 -9.24
N SER A 120 -7.42 -5.60 -9.24
CA SER A 120 -8.40 -5.78 -8.16
C SER A 120 -8.75 -7.26 -7.94
N VAL A 121 -8.94 -8.04 -9.01
CA VAL A 121 -9.21 -9.47 -8.93
C VAL A 121 -8.01 -10.21 -8.34
N LEU A 122 -6.81 -9.97 -8.86
CA LEU A 122 -5.60 -10.65 -8.41
C LEU A 122 -5.28 -10.33 -6.94
N PHE A 123 -5.21 -9.05 -6.60
CA PHE A 123 -4.90 -8.62 -5.23
C PHE A 123 -6.00 -8.98 -4.25
N GLY A 124 -7.29 -8.84 -4.64
CA GLY A 124 -8.41 -9.26 -3.82
C GLY A 124 -8.35 -10.76 -3.50
N THR A 125 -8.07 -11.60 -4.48
CA THR A 125 -7.92 -13.04 -4.29
C THR A 125 -6.77 -13.37 -3.33
N MET A 126 -5.61 -12.71 -3.49
CA MET A 126 -4.45 -12.93 -2.61
C MET A 126 -4.67 -12.39 -1.20
N SER A 127 -5.42 -11.30 -1.06
CA SER A 127 -5.84 -10.80 0.26
C SER A 127 -6.75 -11.78 0.98
N VAL A 128 -7.74 -12.36 0.27
CA VAL A 128 -8.60 -13.40 0.83
C VAL A 128 -7.77 -14.64 1.21
N TYR A 129 -6.84 -15.06 0.36
CA TYR A 129 -5.94 -16.16 0.67
C TYR A 129 -5.11 -15.87 1.94
N GLY A 130 -4.47 -14.69 2.04
CA GLY A 130 -3.67 -14.28 3.20
C GLY A 130 -4.51 -14.26 4.49
N TYR A 131 -5.78 -13.84 4.39
CA TYR A 131 -6.68 -13.80 5.54
C TYR A 131 -7.03 -15.20 6.07
N PHE A 132 -7.28 -16.16 5.19
CA PHE A 132 -7.74 -17.52 5.59
C PHE A 132 -6.61 -18.54 5.73
N THR A 133 -5.42 -18.27 5.21
CA THR A 133 -4.31 -19.23 5.27
C THR A 133 -3.90 -19.51 6.72
N LYS A 134 -3.65 -20.80 7.00
CA LYS A 134 -3.14 -21.29 8.30
C LYS A 134 -1.63 -21.46 8.30
N ARG A 135 -0.98 -21.32 7.13
CA ARG A 135 0.47 -21.41 7.02
C ARG A 135 1.07 -20.05 7.35
N SER A 136 2.07 -20.01 8.23
CA SER A 136 2.82 -18.77 8.46
C SER A 136 3.55 -18.35 7.17
N LEU A 137 3.33 -17.11 6.76
CA LEU A 137 4.00 -16.49 5.63
C LEU A 137 5.24 -15.67 6.06
N ASP A 138 5.57 -15.63 7.36
CA ASP A 138 6.68 -14.82 7.90
C ASP A 138 8.02 -15.11 7.24
N SER A 139 8.30 -16.40 7.02
CA SER A 139 9.52 -16.80 6.33
C SER A 139 9.58 -16.30 4.90
N PHE A 140 8.43 -16.23 4.23
CA PHE A 140 8.32 -15.70 2.87
C PHE A 140 8.46 -14.18 2.82
N GLY A 141 7.98 -13.46 3.83
CA GLY A 141 8.06 -11.99 3.89
C GLY A 141 9.47 -11.46 3.68
N LYS A 142 10.48 -12.09 4.28
CA LYS A 142 11.89 -11.71 4.10
C LYS A 142 12.36 -11.85 2.65
N TYR A 143 12.03 -12.98 2.00
CA TYR A 143 12.40 -13.21 0.60
C TYR A 143 11.66 -12.29 -0.36
N LEU A 144 10.38 -11.98 -0.08
CA LEU A 144 9.61 -11.04 -0.87
C LEU A 144 10.18 -9.61 -0.77
N MET A 145 10.62 -9.19 0.42
CA MET A 145 11.29 -7.90 0.60
C MET A 145 12.61 -7.81 -0.15
N ILE A 146 13.44 -8.87 -0.12
CA ILE A 146 14.67 -8.92 -0.91
C ILE A 146 14.35 -8.86 -2.40
N GLY A 147 13.33 -9.62 -2.84
CA GLY A 147 12.85 -9.60 -4.23
C GLY A 147 12.36 -8.21 -4.65
N LEU A 148 11.65 -7.49 -3.78
CA LEU A 148 11.20 -6.14 -4.04
C LEU A 148 12.39 -5.18 -4.26
N ILE A 149 13.41 -5.24 -3.41
CA ILE A 149 14.62 -4.42 -3.58
C ILE A 149 15.32 -4.77 -4.89
N ALA A 150 15.43 -6.06 -5.22
CA ALA A 150 16.05 -6.51 -6.46
C ALA A 150 15.30 -6.00 -7.71
N ILE A 151 13.96 -6.01 -7.69
CA ILE A 151 13.13 -5.46 -8.77
C ILE A 151 13.30 -3.95 -8.90
N ILE A 152 13.38 -3.21 -7.81
CA ILE A 152 13.63 -1.77 -7.84
C ILE A 152 14.99 -1.48 -8.49
N ILE A 153 16.04 -2.19 -8.09
CA ILE A 153 17.38 -2.03 -8.68
C ILE A 153 17.36 -2.38 -10.17
N ALA A 154 16.74 -3.51 -10.54
CA ALA A 154 16.61 -3.93 -11.92
C ALA A 154 15.85 -2.91 -12.78
N SER A 155 14.77 -2.31 -12.22
CA SER A 155 14.00 -1.27 -12.88
C SER A 155 14.83 -0.01 -13.13
N VAL A 156 15.60 0.43 -12.13
CA VAL A 156 16.51 1.58 -12.27
C VAL A 156 17.58 1.31 -13.34
N VAL A 157 18.20 0.15 -13.32
CA VAL A 157 19.18 -0.24 -14.33
C VAL A 157 18.55 -0.28 -15.74
N ASN A 158 17.31 -0.80 -15.85
CA ASN A 158 16.63 -0.88 -17.14
C ASN A 158 16.23 0.49 -17.71
N ILE A 159 16.06 1.52 -16.88
CA ILE A 159 15.85 2.90 -17.36
C ILE A 159 17.04 3.36 -18.23
N PHE A 160 18.26 2.99 -17.87
CA PHE A 160 19.48 3.34 -18.63
C PHE A 160 19.69 2.43 -19.85
N ILE A 161 19.28 1.16 -19.76
CA ILE A 161 19.42 0.19 -20.87
C ILE A 161 18.32 0.40 -21.92
N GLY A 162 17.10 0.76 -21.50
CA GLY A 162 15.96 0.98 -22.39
C GLY A 162 15.39 -0.30 -23.02
N SER A 163 15.63 -1.49 -22.44
CA SER A 163 15.17 -2.76 -22.98
C SER A 163 13.69 -3.00 -22.69
N SER A 164 12.87 -3.09 -23.75
CA SER A 164 11.46 -3.42 -23.64
C SER A 164 11.21 -4.85 -23.15
N MET A 165 12.07 -5.80 -23.57
CA MET A 165 12.00 -7.19 -23.09
C MET A 165 12.29 -7.26 -21.58
N ALA A 166 13.32 -6.56 -21.11
CA ALA A 166 13.62 -6.49 -19.69
C ALA A 166 12.46 -5.85 -18.91
N SER A 167 11.84 -4.77 -19.41
CA SER A 167 10.67 -4.16 -18.79
C SER A 167 9.52 -5.14 -18.62
N MET A 168 9.24 -5.97 -19.62
CA MET A 168 8.17 -6.96 -19.58
C MET A 168 8.45 -8.04 -18.53
N VAL A 169 9.68 -8.55 -18.47
CA VAL A 169 10.09 -9.57 -17.48
C VAL A 169 10.05 -8.99 -16.06
N ILE A 170 10.58 -7.79 -15.86
CA ILE A 170 10.55 -7.09 -14.56
C ILE A 170 9.10 -6.90 -14.09
N SER A 171 8.21 -6.48 -14.99
CA SER A 171 6.79 -6.28 -14.67
C SER A 171 6.10 -7.59 -14.28
N ALA A 172 6.37 -8.68 -15.01
CA ALA A 172 5.80 -9.99 -14.68
C ALA A 172 6.26 -10.50 -13.29
N ILE A 173 7.56 -10.37 -13.01
CA ILE A 173 8.10 -10.75 -11.69
C ILE A 173 7.54 -9.84 -10.59
N ALA A 174 7.43 -8.53 -10.84
CA ALA A 174 6.87 -7.57 -9.91
C ALA A 174 5.43 -7.94 -9.52
N ILE A 175 4.57 -8.31 -10.49
CA ILE A 175 3.20 -8.75 -10.21
C ILE A 175 3.21 -9.94 -9.24
N VAL A 176 4.02 -10.97 -9.49
CA VAL A 176 4.10 -12.15 -8.61
C VAL A 176 4.58 -11.77 -7.22
N LEU A 177 5.60 -10.91 -7.10
CA LEU A 177 6.09 -10.42 -5.81
C LEU A 177 5.02 -9.64 -5.04
N PHE A 178 4.31 -8.72 -5.71
CA PHE A 178 3.26 -7.94 -5.07
C PHE A 178 2.06 -8.79 -4.64
N LEU A 179 1.71 -9.83 -5.40
CA LEU A 179 0.69 -10.80 -4.98
C LEU A 179 1.12 -11.54 -3.69
N GLY A 180 2.38 -11.97 -3.63
CA GLY A 180 2.94 -12.59 -2.43
C GLY A 180 2.95 -11.63 -1.23
N LEU A 181 3.38 -10.38 -1.44
CA LEU A 181 3.36 -9.34 -0.41
C LEU A 181 1.95 -9.05 0.08
N THR A 182 0.96 -8.98 -0.81
CA THR A 182 -0.44 -8.77 -0.42
C THR A 182 -0.96 -9.86 0.51
N ALA A 183 -0.65 -11.12 0.22
CA ALA A 183 -1.04 -12.24 1.09
C ALA A 183 -0.32 -12.15 2.45
N TYR A 184 0.99 -11.87 2.45
CA TYR A 184 1.80 -11.70 3.65
C TYR A 184 1.29 -10.55 4.52
N ASP A 185 1.10 -9.37 3.93
CA ASP A 185 0.64 -8.18 4.66
C ASP A 185 -0.76 -8.37 5.25
N THR A 186 -1.66 -9.02 4.51
CA THR A 186 -3.02 -9.32 5.01
C THR A 186 -2.96 -10.28 6.21
N GLN A 187 -2.14 -11.33 6.14
CA GLN A 187 -1.94 -12.23 7.27
C GLN A 187 -1.36 -11.49 8.47
N ARG A 188 -0.30 -10.70 8.25
CA ARG A 188 0.36 -9.93 9.29
C ARG A 188 -0.59 -8.94 9.97
N ILE A 189 -1.37 -8.17 9.20
CA ILE A 189 -2.36 -7.24 9.75
C ILE A 189 -3.39 -7.99 10.60
N ARG A 190 -3.87 -9.14 10.13
CA ARG A 190 -4.80 -9.98 10.88
C ARG A 190 -4.21 -10.45 12.21
N GLU A 191 -2.96 -10.88 12.20
CA GLU A 191 -2.25 -11.34 13.41
C GLU A 191 -2.02 -10.17 14.38
N GLU A 192 -1.52 -9.04 13.91
CA GLU A 192 -1.30 -7.83 14.73
C GLU A 192 -2.60 -7.31 15.36
N LEU A 193 -3.71 -7.35 14.60
CA LEU A 193 -5.02 -6.96 15.12
C LEU A 193 -5.65 -8.03 16.02
N GLY A 194 -5.23 -9.28 15.93
CA GLY A 194 -5.70 -10.38 16.77
C GLY A 194 -5.16 -10.32 18.20
N TYR A 195 -4.00 -9.69 18.39
CA TYR A 195 -3.46 -9.41 19.72
C TYR A 195 -4.17 -8.17 20.28
N ASP A 196 -4.72 -8.29 21.50
CA ASP A 196 -5.28 -7.14 22.17
C ASP A 196 -4.15 -6.22 22.64
N SER A 197 -4.16 -4.97 22.15
CA SER A 197 -3.17 -3.96 22.49
C SER A 197 -3.50 -3.23 23.79
N ASP A 198 -4.06 -3.92 24.77
CA ASP A 198 -4.48 -3.31 26.05
C ASP A 198 -3.31 -2.81 26.92
N HIS A 199 -2.07 -3.01 26.47
CA HIS A 199 -0.90 -2.43 27.17
C HIS A 199 -0.56 -0.99 26.74
N ARG A 200 -1.37 -0.31 25.93
CA ARG A 200 -1.17 1.12 25.60
C ARG A 200 -1.92 2.10 26.48
N SER A 201 -2.69 1.65 27.44
CA SER A 201 -3.46 2.53 28.33
C SER A 201 -2.79 2.79 29.69
N GLU A 202 -1.61 2.26 29.96
CA GLU A 202 -0.91 2.45 31.23
C GLU A 202 0.50 3.06 31.11
N VAL A 203 0.78 3.86 30.08
CA VAL A 203 1.99 4.72 30.05
C VAL A 203 1.62 6.14 29.72
#